data_71404ba00980b1be4812e84cbdbd6ebe
#
_entry.id   71404ba00980b1be4812e84cbdbd6ebe
#
_cell.length_a   1.000
_cell.length_b   1.000
_cell.length_c   1.000
_cell.angle_alpha   90.00
_cell.angle_beta   90.00
_cell.angle_gamma   90.00
#
_symmetry.space_group_name_H-M   'P 1'
#
loop_
_entity.id
_entity.type
_entity.pdbx_description
1 polymer ?
#
loop_
_entity_poly.entity_id
_entity_poly.type
_entity_poly.pdbx_seq_one_letter_code
_entity_poly.pdbx_strand_id
1 'polypeptide(L)'
;MYRFTGEVQYRRPTGPLWEPAADIYRTPAGWIIKFDLAGVSPDDLEVLIADDKLVVRGVRRDSFINEGWSYYQLEITYSRFERAISIPCDWTKACVRSEFREGWLIVNIACAE
;
A
#
# COMPACT_ATOMS: atom_id res chain seq x y z
N MET A 1 -26.05 -3.05 -6.49
CA MET A 1 -24.94 -3.46 -7.37
C MET A 1 -25.15 -2.92 -8.78
N TYR A 2 -24.12 -2.40 -9.38
CA TYR A 2 -24.19 -1.99 -10.77
C TYR A 2 -23.23 -2.83 -11.61
N ARG A 3 -23.42 -2.78 -12.91
CA ARG A 3 -22.57 -3.52 -13.82
C ARG A 3 -22.13 -2.64 -14.97
N PHE A 4 -20.95 -2.90 -15.46
CA PHE A 4 -20.42 -2.25 -16.64
C PHE A 4 -20.89 -2.98 -17.89
N THR A 5 -21.23 -2.23 -18.93
CA THR A 5 -21.61 -2.80 -20.22
C THR A 5 -20.48 -2.76 -21.23
N GLY A 6 -19.33 -2.29 -20.82
CA GLY A 6 -18.14 -2.20 -21.67
C GLY A 6 -16.89 -2.46 -20.85
N GLU A 7 -15.81 -1.86 -21.26
CA GLU A 7 -14.56 -1.99 -20.57
C GLU A 7 -14.62 -1.29 -19.20
N VAL A 8 -13.95 -1.90 -18.22
CA VAL A 8 -13.73 -1.23 -16.94
C VAL A 8 -12.73 -0.11 -17.18
N GLN A 9 -13.10 1.09 -16.77
CA GLN A 9 -12.25 2.25 -16.92
C GLN A 9 -11.68 2.65 -15.57
N TYR A 10 -10.44 3.06 -15.60
CA TYR A 10 -9.74 3.54 -14.41
C TYR A 10 -9.31 4.97 -14.64
N ARG A 11 -9.43 5.79 -13.59
CA ARG A 11 -8.84 7.11 -13.60
C ARG A 11 -7.32 6.94 -13.63
N ARG A 12 -6.65 7.63 -14.56
CA ARG A 12 -5.20 7.54 -14.64
C ARG A 12 -4.57 8.13 -13.38
N PRO A 13 -3.56 7.46 -12.82
CA PRO A 13 -2.80 8.05 -11.74
C PRO A 13 -2.12 9.33 -12.24
N THR A 14 -2.47 10.46 -11.64
CA THR A 14 -1.90 11.76 -11.98
C THR A 14 -1.44 12.44 -10.69
N GLY A 15 -0.48 13.34 -10.84
CA GLY A 15 0.01 14.09 -9.71
C GLY A 15 1.10 13.37 -8.94
N PRO A 16 1.44 13.90 -7.77
CA PRO A 16 2.58 13.42 -7.01
C PRO A 16 2.35 12.02 -6.45
N LEU A 17 3.45 11.36 -6.17
CA LEU A 17 3.46 10.07 -5.50
C LEU A 17 2.81 10.21 -4.12
N TRP A 18 1.89 9.30 -3.80
CA TRP A 18 1.26 9.26 -2.50
C TRP A 18 2.14 8.48 -1.52
N GLU A 19 2.39 9.07 -0.37
CA GLU A 19 3.11 8.40 0.71
C GLU A 19 2.09 7.97 1.78
N PRO A 20 1.70 6.69 1.81
CA PRO A 20 0.71 6.25 2.78
C PRO A 20 1.21 6.36 4.21
N ALA A 21 0.31 6.72 5.10
CA ALA A 21 0.61 6.81 6.52
C ALA A 21 0.94 5.43 7.08
N ALA A 22 1.88 5.38 8.01
CA ALA A 22 2.31 4.15 8.63
C ALA A 22 2.52 4.35 10.13
N ASP A 23 2.09 3.37 10.91
CA ASP A 23 2.41 3.26 12.32
C ASP A 23 3.48 2.22 12.51
N ILE A 24 4.48 2.51 13.33
CA ILE A 24 5.61 1.63 13.58
C ILE A 24 5.62 1.27 15.06
N TYR A 25 5.52 -0.02 15.35
CA TYR A 25 5.52 -0.54 16.71
C TYR A 25 6.76 -1.36 16.95
N ARG A 26 7.38 -1.15 18.10
CA ARG A 26 8.49 -1.99 18.55
C ARG A 26 7.94 -3.14 19.37
N THR A 27 8.45 -4.35 19.14
CA THR A 27 8.04 -5.55 19.85
C THR A 27 9.27 -6.25 20.45
N PRO A 28 9.08 -7.19 21.37
CA PRO A 28 10.23 -7.95 21.89
C PRO A 28 11.01 -8.69 20.79
N ALA A 29 10.35 -9.09 19.70
CA ALA A 29 11.01 -9.83 18.63
C ALA A 29 11.51 -8.92 17.49
N GLY A 30 11.05 -7.68 17.43
CA GLY A 30 11.44 -6.78 16.36
C GLY A 30 10.43 -5.65 16.16
N TRP A 31 9.75 -5.64 15.03
CA TRP A 31 8.90 -4.52 14.63
C TRP A 31 7.61 -4.98 13.99
N ILE A 32 6.58 -4.19 14.16
CA ILE A 32 5.35 -4.31 13.37
C ILE A 32 5.11 -2.96 12.73
N ILE A 33 4.88 -2.97 11.42
CA ILE A 33 4.60 -1.75 10.67
C ILE A 33 3.23 -1.91 10.02
N LYS A 34 2.34 -0.96 10.27
CA LYS A 34 0.98 -0.98 9.74
C LYS A 34 0.80 0.20 8.80
N PHE A 35 0.43 -0.08 7.56
CA PHE A 35 0.19 0.94 6.54
C PHE A 35 -1.29 1.08 6.27
N ASP A 36 -1.74 2.31 6.13
CA ASP A 36 -3.11 2.62 5.71
C ASP A 36 -3.17 2.59 4.18
N LEU A 37 -3.71 1.50 3.64
CA LEU A 37 -3.81 1.28 2.20
C LEU A 37 -5.25 0.96 1.80
N ALA A 38 -6.21 1.64 2.41
CA ALA A 38 -7.61 1.46 2.08
C ALA A 38 -7.84 1.60 0.57
N GLY A 39 -8.59 0.67 0.01
CA GLY A 39 -8.94 0.71 -1.41
C GLY A 39 -7.88 0.18 -2.37
N VAL A 40 -6.72 -0.22 -1.87
CA VAL A 40 -5.68 -0.82 -2.71
C VAL A 40 -5.97 -2.30 -2.89
N SER A 41 -5.85 -2.79 -4.13
CA SER A 41 -5.96 -4.22 -4.38
C SER A 41 -4.64 -4.91 -4.01
N PRO A 42 -4.70 -6.09 -3.38
CA PRO A 42 -3.48 -6.86 -3.11
C PRO A 42 -2.64 -7.13 -4.35
N ASP A 43 -3.27 -7.21 -5.53
CA ASP A 43 -2.56 -7.45 -6.78
C ASP A 43 -1.77 -6.22 -7.24
N ASP A 44 -2.07 -5.06 -6.69
CA ASP A 44 -1.40 -3.79 -7.02
C ASP A 44 -0.39 -3.37 -5.95
N LEU A 45 -0.01 -4.30 -5.10
CA LEU A 45 0.82 -4.03 -3.93
C LEU A 45 2.10 -4.87 -3.97
N GLU A 46 3.22 -4.24 -3.72
CA GLU A 46 4.52 -4.91 -3.62
C GLU A 46 5.21 -4.53 -2.33
N VAL A 47 5.74 -5.53 -1.63
CA VAL A 47 6.49 -5.35 -0.39
C VAL A 47 7.86 -5.96 -0.61
N LEU A 48 8.91 -5.20 -0.41
CA LEU A 48 10.28 -5.68 -0.63
C LEU A 48 11.24 -5.02 0.34
N ILE A 49 12.43 -5.64 0.43
CA ILE A 49 13.56 -5.06 1.15
C ILE A 49 14.54 -4.55 0.10
N ALA A 50 14.90 -3.29 0.19
CA ALA A 50 15.85 -2.67 -0.73
C ALA A 50 16.67 -1.64 0.04
N ASP A 51 17.98 -1.66 -0.14
CA ASP A 51 18.91 -0.73 0.50
C ASP A 51 18.73 -0.66 2.02
N ASP A 52 18.57 -1.82 2.64
CA ASP A 52 18.35 -1.95 4.10
C ASP A 52 17.11 -1.20 4.59
N LYS A 53 16.09 -1.13 3.75
CA LYS A 53 14.82 -0.51 4.10
C LYS A 53 13.67 -1.42 3.69
N LEU A 54 12.59 -1.32 4.43
CA LEU A 54 11.33 -1.90 4.01
C LEU A 54 10.68 -0.93 3.03
N VAL A 55 10.40 -1.41 1.83
CA VAL A 55 9.75 -0.60 0.79
C VAL A 55 8.40 -1.21 0.47
N VAL A 56 7.38 -0.37 0.51
CA VAL A 56 6.02 -0.74 0.12
C VAL A 56 5.64 0.18 -1.03
N ARG A 57 5.21 -0.38 -2.15
CA ARG A 57 4.84 0.41 -3.31
C ARG A 57 3.73 -0.24 -4.11
N GLY A 58 3.08 0.55 -4.92
CA GLY A 58 1.99 0.08 -5.76
C GLY A 58 1.19 1.22 -6.34
N VAL A 59 -0.07 0.94 -6.61
CA VAL A 59 -0.97 1.92 -7.15
C VAL A 59 -2.36 1.72 -6.56
N ARG A 60 -3.02 2.81 -6.19
CA ARG A 60 -4.43 2.78 -5.83
C ARG A 60 -5.24 3.26 -7.02
N ARG A 61 -6.10 2.40 -7.53
CA ARG A 61 -6.87 2.66 -8.75
C ARG A 61 -8.30 2.99 -8.40
N ASP A 62 -8.85 3.96 -9.13
CA ASP A 62 -10.27 4.26 -9.04
C ASP A 62 -11.01 3.43 -10.10
N SER A 63 -11.63 2.35 -9.66
CA SER A 63 -12.42 1.48 -10.55
C SER A 63 -13.92 1.70 -10.37
N PHE A 64 -14.30 2.75 -9.69
CA PHE A 64 -15.70 3.04 -9.35
C PHE A 64 -16.34 3.98 -10.37
N ILE A 65 -16.04 3.77 -11.64
CA ILE A 65 -16.55 4.61 -12.75
C ILE A 65 -17.50 3.81 -13.59
N ASN A 66 -18.66 4.39 -13.88
CA ASN A 66 -19.63 3.77 -14.75
C ASN A 66 -19.90 4.68 -15.96
N GLU A 67 -20.41 4.07 -17.03
CA GLU A 67 -20.75 4.79 -18.24
C GLU A 67 -21.78 5.88 -17.95
N GLY A 68 -21.56 7.05 -18.51
CA GLY A 68 -22.46 8.18 -18.33
C GLY A 68 -22.20 9.01 -17.10
N TRP A 69 -21.29 8.55 -16.25
CA TRP A 69 -20.91 9.33 -15.06
C TRP A 69 -19.87 10.38 -15.43
N SER A 70 -19.89 11.46 -14.69
CA SER A 70 -18.84 12.47 -14.75
C SER A 70 -18.39 12.80 -13.32
N TYR A 71 -17.18 13.28 -13.21
CA TYR A 71 -16.65 13.68 -11.90
C TYR A 71 -17.24 15.03 -11.53
N TYR A 72 -17.68 15.15 -10.30
CA TYR A 72 -18.15 16.42 -9.74
C TYR A 72 -17.10 17.00 -8.79
N GLN A 73 -16.61 16.17 -7.89
CA GLN A 73 -15.60 16.60 -6.91
C GLN A 73 -14.76 15.38 -6.54
N LEU A 74 -13.45 15.53 -6.63
CA LEU A 74 -12.50 14.45 -6.38
C LEU A 74 -11.55 14.88 -5.26
N GLU A 75 -11.66 14.20 -4.13
CA GLU A 75 -10.80 14.46 -2.98
C GLU A 75 -9.93 13.27 -2.61
N ILE A 76 -10.31 12.07 -3.05
CA ILE A 76 -9.56 10.86 -2.73
C ILE A 76 -8.42 10.72 -3.73
N THR A 77 -7.22 10.48 -3.22
CA THR A 77 -6.03 10.32 -4.05
C THR A 77 -5.98 8.92 -4.64
N TYR A 78 -6.00 8.85 -5.97
CA TYR A 78 -5.78 7.61 -6.71
C TYR A 78 -4.52 7.79 -7.52
N SER A 79 -3.44 7.22 -7.04
CA SER A 79 -2.12 7.41 -7.65
C SER A 79 -1.20 6.27 -7.27
N ARG A 80 -0.02 6.29 -7.84
CA ARG A 80 1.06 5.44 -7.37
C ARG A 80 1.43 5.86 -5.96
N PHE A 81 1.88 4.90 -5.18
CA PHE A 81 2.37 5.18 -3.84
C PHE A 81 3.68 4.45 -3.60
N GLU A 82 4.46 5.01 -2.70
CA GLU A 82 5.67 4.36 -2.23
C GLU A 82 5.96 4.86 -0.84
N ARG A 83 6.36 3.96 0.02
CA ARG A 83 6.82 4.30 1.34
C ARG A 83 8.04 3.46 1.67
N ALA A 84 9.12 4.11 2.08
CA ALA A 84 10.34 3.45 2.52
C ALA A 84 10.50 3.69 4.02
N ILE A 85 10.70 2.63 4.77
CA ILE A 85 10.85 2.68 6.23
C ILE A 85 12.22 2.17 6.61
N SER A 86 12.97 2.98 7.34
CA SER A 86 14.24 2.61 7.94
C SER A 86 14.04 2.30 9.41
N ILE A 87 14.46 1.10 9.82
CA ILE A 87 14.46 0.70 11.22
C ILE A 87 15.78 0.01 11.53
N PRO A 88 16.24 0.05 12.78
CA PRO A 88 17.45 -0.70 13.16
C PRO A 88 17.15 -2.20 13.16
N CYS A 89 17.67 -2.88 12.16
CA CYS A 89 17.45 -4.32 11.97
C CYS A 89 18.55 -4.87 11.08
N ASP A 90 19.05 -6.06 11.42
CA ASP A 90 19.95 -6.78 10.51
C ASP A 90 19.08 -7.52 9.50
N TRP A 91 18.90 -6.91 8.35
CA TRP A 91 18.02 -7.43 7.31
C TRP A 91 18.49 -8.76 6.72
N THR A 92 19.78 -9.09 6.88
CA THR A 92 20.29 -10.37 6.37
C THR A 92 19.80 -11.54 7.22
N LYS A 93 19.35 -11.29 8.43
CA LYS A 93 18.86 -12.31 9.37
C LYS A 93 17.39 -12.13 9.71
N ALA A 94 16.74 -11.13 9.15
CA ALA A 94 15.36 -10.82 9.47
C ALA A 94 14.40 -11.82 8.84
N CYS A 95 13.33 -12.10 9.57
CA CYS A 95 12.20 -12.83 9.03
C CYS A 95 11.05 -11.83 8.87
N VAL A 96 10.57 -11.68 7.64
CA VAL A 96 9.54 -10.71 7.31
C VAL A 96 8.29 -11.44 6.84
N ARG A 97 7.16 -11.12 7.47
CA ARG A 97 5.86 -11.64 7.07
C ARG A 97 4.89 -10.50 6.93
N SER A 98 4.06 -10.54 5.91
CA SER A 98 3.05 -9.53 5.69
C SER A 98 1.69 -10.14 5.50
N GLU A 99 0.66 -9.40 5.91
CA GLU A 99 -0.72 -9.73 5.61
C GLU A 99 -1.45 -8.45 5.23
N PHE A 100 -2.44 -8.60 4.36
CA PHE A 100 -3.26 -7.48 3.91
C PHE A 100 -4.72 -7.81 4.16
N ARG A 101 -5.38 -7.00 4.97
CA ARG A 101 -6.79 -7.20 5.28
C ARG A 101 -7.46 -5.88 5.63
N GLU A 102 -8.67 -5.73 5.16
CA GLU A 102 -9.50 -4.55 5.50
C GLU A 102 -8.81 -3.22 5.25
N GLY A 103 -7.95 -3.17 4.22
CA GLY A 103 -7.21 -1.96 3.88
C GLY A 103 -5.93 -1.74 4.69
N TRP A 104 -5.62 -2.61 5.63
CA TRP A 104 -4.39 -2.54 6.42
C TRP A 104 -3.35 -3.50 5.86
N LEU A 105 -2.18 -2.99 5.54
CA LEU A 105 -1.02 -3.84 5.31
C LEU A 105 -0.24 -3.89 6.61
N ILE A 106 -0.08 -5.09 7.14
CA ILE A 106 0.62 -5.30 8.40
C ILE A 106 1.87 -6.12 8.11
N VAL A 107 3.03 -5.55 8.40
CA VAL A 107 4.32 -6.19 8.16
C VAL A 107 4.98 -6.50 9.50
N ASN A 108 5.21 -7.77 9.74
CA ASN A 108 5.89 -8.28 10.93
C ASN A 108 7.34 -8.52 10.59
N ILE A 109 8.25 -7.94 11.36
CA ILE A 109 9.68 -8.08 11.14
C ILE A 109 10.30 -8.62 12.42
N ALA A 110 10.77 -9.85 12.36
CA ALA A 110 11.54 -10.44 13.44
C ALA A 110 13.03 -10.23 13.14
N CYS A 111 13.68 -9.44 13.95
CA CYS A 111 15.10 -9.13 13.80
C CYS A 111 15.89 -10.03 14.71
N ALA A 112 16.79 -10.82 14.13
CA ALA A 112 17.71 -11.61 14.92
C ALA A 112 18.80 -10.70 15.52
N GLU A 113 19.19 -10.99 16.71
CA GLU A 113 20.30 -10.28 17.38
C GLU A 113 21.65 -10.95 17.12
#